data_b42cdec1290bebcff3b5066af6ec4d09
#
_entry.id   b42cdec1290bebcff3b5066af6ec4d09
#
_cell.length_a   1.000
_cell.length_b   1.000
_cell.length_c   1.000
_cell.angle_alpha   90.00
_cell.angle_beta   90.00
_cell.angle_gamma   90.00
#
_symmetry.space_group_name_H-M   'P 1'
#
loop_
_entity.id
_entity.type
_entity.pdbx_description
1 polymer ?
#
loop_
_entity_poly.entity_id
_entity_poly.type
_entity_poly.pdbx_seq_one_letter_code
_entity_poly.pdbx_strand_id
1 'polypeptide(L)'
;MFTQKSAIEFSKKFLDDLKKMGYSPTQAYLFGSYVNGVPNEYSDIDIAVWDEKFTGCLSIDWEAIKYLLIRYTYLEPHTYSTLDSEDNNPFIGIIKKEGIRIM
;
A
#
# COMPACT_ATOMS: atom_id res chain seq x y z
N MET A 1 15.04 -9.16 7.47
CA MET A 1 14.03 -8.20 7.95
C MET A 1 14.25 -6.84 7.30
N PHE A 2 13.21 -6.13 6.98
CA PHE A 2 13.31 -4.79 6.40
C PHE A 2 13.58 -3.74 7.47
N THR A 3 14.31 -2.69 7.09
CA THR A 3 14.32 -1.43 7.83
C THR A 3 13.19 -0.56 7.28
N GLN A 4 12.88 0.57 7.95
CA GLN A 4 11.91 1.51 7.40
C GLN A 4 12.34 1.98 6.01
N LYS A 5 13.63 2.31 5.84
CA LYS A 5 14.16 2.75 4.55
C LYS A 5 14.00 1.68 3.46
N SER A 6 14.37 0.43 3.76
CA SER A 6 14.26 -0.64 2.76
C SER A 6 12.80 -1.02 2.48
N ALA A 7 11.92 -0.88 3.48
CA ALA A 7 10.48 -1.07 3.29
C ALA A 7 9.91 -0.03 2.31
N ILE A 8 10.35 1.22 2.43
CA ILE A 8 9.97 2.29 1.50
C ILE A 8 10.47 1.98 0.08
N GLU A 9 11.73 1.57 -0.04
CA GLU A 9 12.33 1.23 -1.34
C GLU A 9 11.60 0.05 -2.00
N PHE A 10 11.28 -0.97 -1.21
CA PHE A 10 10.54 -2.14 -1.69
C PHE A 10 9.13 -1.75 -2.15
N SER A 11 8.47 -0.89 -1.38
CA SER A 11 7.12 -0.38 -1.72
C SER A 11 7.14 0.45 -3.01
N LYS A 12 8.15 1.30 -3.18
CA LYS A 12 8.29 2.08 -4.41
C LYS A 12 8.53 1.21 -5.64
N LYS A 13 9.28 0.14 -5.48
CA LYS A 13 9.49 -0.85 -6.56
C LYS A 13 8.17 -1.52 -6.95
N PHE A 14 7.35 -1.88 -5.97
CA PHE A 14 6.01 -2.41 -6.21
C PHE A 14 5.16 -1.41 -7.00
N LEU A 15 5.18 -0.13 -6.60
CA LEU A 15 4.41 0.91 -7.28
C LEU A 15 4.88 1.10 -8.73
N ASP A 16 6.18 1.02 -8.99
CA ASP A 16 6.71 1.10 -10.35
C ASP A 16 6.22 -0.07 -11.21
N ASP A 17 6.23 -1.29 -10.66
CA ASP A 17 5.72 -2.46 -11.38
C ASP A 17 4.21 -2.38 -11.58
N LEU A 18 3.48 -1.81 -10.64
CA LEU A 18 2.05 -1.56 -10.76
C LEU A 18 1.76 -0.61 -11.93
N LYS A 19 2.56 0.43 -12.07
CA LYS A 19 2.47 1.36 -13.21
C LYS A 19 2.72 0.66 -14.54
N LYS A 20 3.68 -0.27 -14.59
CA LYS A 20 3.96 -1.06 -15.79
C LYS A 20 2.79 -1.96 -16.20
N MET A 21 1.93 -2.30 -15.25
CA MET A 21 0.69 -3.06 -15.52
C MET A 21 -0.45 -2.18 -16.03
N GLY A 22 -0.23 -0.88 -16.16
CA GLY A 22 -1.23 0.06 -16.65
C GLY A 22 -2.01 0.78 -15.56
N TYR A 23 -1.60 0.66 -14.30
CA TYR A 23 -2.18 1.42 -13.19
C TYR A 23 -1.55 2.81 -13.12
N SER A 24 -2.27 3.76 -12.50
CA SER A 24 -1.80 5.14 -12.34
C SER A 24 -2.09 5.59 -10.91
N PRO A 25 -1.34 5.07 -9.91
CA PRO A 25 -1.59 5.45 -8.53
C PRO A 25 -1.48 6.96 -8.33
N THR A 26 -2.43 7.52 -7.59
CA THR A 26 -2.48 8.96 -7.32
C THR A 26 -1.77 9.32 -6.02
N GLN A 27 -1.75 8.40 -5.07
CA GLN A 27 -1.04 8.56 -3.81
C GLN A 27 -0.80 7.20 -3.17
N ALA A 28 0.21 7.12 -2.32
CA ALA A 28 0.51 5.92 -1.55
C ALA A 28 1.20 6.31 -0.24
N TYR A 29 0.92 5.52 0.81
CA TYR A 29 1.46 5.72 2.15
C TYR A 29 1.99 4.40 2.70
N LEU A 30 3.14 4.46 3.38
CA LEU A 30 3.60 3.39 4.26
C LEU A 30 2.98 3.61 5.63
N PHE A 31 2.43 2.57 6.24
CA PHE A 31 1.88 2.65 7.59
C PHE A 31 2.12 1.33 8.34
N GLY A 32 1.54 1.20 9.52
CA GLY A 32 1.66 -0.01 10.32
C GLY A 32 2.99 -0.13 11.06
N SER A 33 3.45 -1.36 11.29
CA SER A 33 4.57 -1.65 12.18
C SER A 33 5.89 -1.00 11.77
N TYR A 34 6.10 -0.77 10.48
CA TYR A 34 7.33 -0.11 9.99
C TYR A 34 7.35 1.40 10.20
N VAL A 35 6.25 1.97 10.67
CA VAL A 35 6.15 3.40 10.99
C VAL A 35 5.95 3.61 12.50
N ASN A 36 4.94 2.95 13.08
CA ASN A 36 4.51 3.18 14.46
C ASN A 36 4.80 2.03 15.42
N GLY A 37 5.31 0.91 14.93
CA GLY A 37 5.55 -0.25 15.75
C GLY A 37 7.00 -0.64 15.83
N VAL A 38 7.24 -1.82 16.41
CA VAL A 38 8.54 -2.47 16.39
C VAL A 38 8.39 -3.69 15.48
N PRO A 39 8.81 -3.59 14.21
CA PRO A 39 8.68 -4.70 13.28
C PRO A 39 9.61 -5.85 13.68
N ASN A 40 9.20 -7.07 13.33
CA ASN A 40 10.00 -8.27 13.49
C ASN A 40 10.07 -8.99 12.13
N GLU A 41 10.75 -10.14 12.09
CA GLU A 41 10.94 -10.89 10.85
C GLU A 41 9.64 -11.39 10.20
N TYR A 42 8.53 -11.42 10.95
CA TYR A 42 7.22 -11.83 10.46
C TYR A 42 6.30 -10.66 10.11
N SER A 43 6.76 -9.43 10.32
CA SER A 43 5.93 -8.26 10.04
C SER A 43 5.79 -8.02 8.54
N ASP A 44 4.54 -7.82 8.09
CA ASP A 44 4.27 -7.39 6.72
C ASP A 44 4.52 -5.90 6.57
N ILE A 45 4.78 -5.50 5.33
CA ILE A 45 4.91 -4.09 4.98
C ILE A 45 3.53 -3.62 4.54
N ASP A 46 2.88 -2.78 5.37
CA ASP A 46 1.56 -2.24 5.06
C ASP A 46 1.69 -0.95 4.26
N ILE A 47 1.08 -0.94 3.09
CA ILE A 47 0.97 0.29 2.29
C ILE A 47 -0.49 0.53 1.91
N ALA A 48 -0.84 1.80 1.76
CA ALA A 48 -2.13 2.22 1.23
C ALA A 48 -1.91 2.84 -0.15
N VAL A 49 -2.68 2.42 -1.13
CA VAL A 49 -2.53 2.86 -2.53
C VAL A 49 -3.88 3.25 -3.10
N TRP A 50 -3.94 4.45 -3.65
CA TRP A 50 -5.14 4.96 -4.35
C TRP A 50 -4.93 4.90 -5.85
N ASP A 51 -5.90 4.35 -6.58
CA ASP A 51 -5.87 4.26 -8.02
C ASP A 51 -7.31 4.25 -8.56
N GLU A 52 -7.54 4.88 -9.72
CA GLU A 52 -8.87 4.90 -10.33
C GLU A 52 -9.37 3.50 -10.71
N LYS A 53 -8.45 2.54 -10.91
CA LYS A 53 -8.79 1.16 -11.24
C LYS A 53 -9.11 0.31 -10.02
N PHE A 54 -8.78 0.78 -8.82
CA PHE A 54 -9.13 0.08 -7.60
C PHE A 54 -10.55 0.40 -7.16
N THR A 55 -11.22 -0.62 -6.63
CA THR A 55 -12.62 -0.52 -6.17
C THR A 55 -12.72 -0.13 -4.70
N GLY A 56 -11.64 -0.34 -3.93
CA GLY A 56 -11.66 -0.25 -2.49
C GLY A 56 -12.03 -1.56 -1.80
N CYS A 57 -12.35 -2.59 -2.57
CA CYS A 57 -12.61 -3.93 -2.07
C CYS A 57 -11.36 -4.78 -2.27
N LEU A 58 -10.71 -5.18 -1.17
CA LEU A 58 -9.43 -5.89 -1.24
C LEU A 58 -9.51 -7.17 -2.04
N SER A 59 -10.56 -7.96 -1.88
CA SER A 59 -10.67 -9.24 -2.59
C SER A 59 -10.75 -9.07 -4.09
N ILE A 60 -11.45 -8.04 -4.55
CA ILE A 60 -11.56 -7.72 -5.98
C ILE A 60 -10.24 -7.18 -6.51
N ASP A 61 -9.67 -6.22 -5.79
CA ASP A 61 -8.46 -5.52 -6.22
C ASP A 61 -7.25 -6.45 -6.22
N TRP A 62 -7.11 -7.29 -5.19
CA TRP A 62 -6.01 -8.26 -5.11
C TRP A 62 -6.12 -9.33 -6.20
N GLU A 63 -7.33 -9.76 -6.54
CA GLU A 63 -7.50 -10.70 -7.65
C GLU A 63 -6.99 -10.12 -8.96
N ALA A 64 -7.24 -8.83 -9.18
CA ALA A 64 -6.79 -8.14 -10.40
C ALA A 64 -5.27 -8.03 -10.50
N ILE A 65 -4.56 -7.96 -9.37
CA ILE A 65 -3.09 -7.80 -9.33
C ILE A 65 -2.37 -9.01 -8.73
N LYS A 66 -3.02 -10.16 -8.67
CA LYS A 66 -2.49 -11.34 -7.97
C LYS A 66 -1.10 -11.78 -8.45
N TYR A 67 -0.82 -11.68 -9.73
CA TYR A 67 0.49 -12.09 -10.27
C TYR A 67 1.60 -11.14 -9.84
N LEU A 68 1.27 -9.89 -9.59
CA LEU A 68 2.22 -8.94 -9.02
C LEU A 68 2.42 -9.23 -7.53
N LEU A 69 1.35 -9.50 -6.79
CA LEU A 69 1.41 -9.79 -5.35
C LEU A 69 2.28 -11.02 -5.03
N ILE A 70 2.29 -12.02 -5.89
CA ILE A 70 3.13 -13.20 -5.73
C ILE A 70 4.62 -12.82 -5.68
N ARG A 71 5.02 -11.77 -6.38
CA ARG A 71 6.40 -11.29 -6.42
C ARG A 71 6.75 -10.40 -5.22
N TYR A 72 5.74 -9.93 -4.48
CA TYR A 72 5.90 -9.02 -3.35
C TYR A 72 5.21 -9.59 -2.10
N THR A 73 5.58 -10.82 -1.72
CA THR A 73 4.91 -11.57 -0.65
C THR A 73 4.97 -10.92 0.73
N TYR A 74 5.95 -10.02 0.97
CA TYR A 74 6.06 -9.30 2.23
C TYR A 74 5.24 -8.02 2.26
N LEU A 75 4.60 -7.68 1.15
CA LEU A 75 3.82 -6.45 1.03
C LEU A 75 2.34 -6.75 1.19
N GLU A 76 1.67 -5.92 1.97
CA GLU A 76 0.21 -5.99 2.13
C GLU A 76 -0.38 -4.66 1.66
N PRO A 77 -0.75 -4.54 0.38
CA PRO A 77 -1.33 -3.31 -0.13
C PRO A 77 -2.81 -3.20 0.24
N HIS A 78 -3.17 -2.10 0.88
CA HIS A 78 -4.54 -1.71 1.15
C HIS A 78 -4.98 -0.80 0.01
N THR A 79 -5.88 -1.27 -0.82
CA THR A 79 -6.26 -0.61 -2.06
C THR A 79 -7.50 0.26 -1.86
N TYR A 80 -7.46 1.46 -2.43
CA TYR A 80 -8.55 2.42 -2.34
C TYR A 80 -8.84 2.99 -3.72
N SER A 81 -10.12 3.29 -3.96
CA SER A 81 -10.50 4.06 -5.14
C SER A 81 -10.13 5.53 -4.93
N THR A 82 -10.03 6.29 -6.01
CA THR A 82 -9.73 7.73 -5.91
C THR A 82 -10.82 8.51 -5.18
N LEU A 83 -12.00 7.91 -4.98
CA LEU A 83 -13.12 8.51 -4.24
C LEU A 83 -13.06 8.21 -2.74
N ASP A 84 -12.22 7.26 -2.32
CA ASP A 84 -12.09 6.92 -0.91
C ASP A 84 -11.27 7.96 -0.18
N SER A 85 -11.83 8.49 0.91
CA SER A 85 -11.21 9.50 1.73
C SER A 85 -11.55 9.27 3.19
N GLU A 86 -10.98 10.08 4.08
CA GLU A 86 -11.28 10.05 5.50
C GLU A 86 -12.75 10.35 5.80
N ASP A 87 -13.47 11.01 4.88
CA ASP A 87 -14.90 11.32 5.06
C ASP A 87 -15.76 10.06 5.02
N ASN A 88 -15.40 9.08 4.18
CA ASN A 88 -16.15 7.82 4.08
C ASN A 88 -15.43 6.65 4.74
N ASN A 89 -14.18 6.81 5.13
CA ASN A 89 -13.40 5.79 5.82
C ASN A 89 -12.44 6.43 6.83
N PRO A 90 -12.82 6.48 8.12
CA PRO A 90 -11.98 7.13 9.15
C PRO A 90 -10.58 6.55 9.27
N PHE A 91 -10.37 5.27 8.90
CA PHE A 91 -9.06 4.65 8.94
C PHE A 91 -8.08 5.35 7.98
N ILE A 92 -8.57 5.88 6.87
CA ILE A 92 -7.75 6.65 5.93
C ILE A 92 -7.16 7.89 6.61
N GLY A 93 -7.92 8.55 7.47
CA GLY A 93 -7.42 9.69 8.25
C GLY A 93 -6.26 9.30 9.15
N ILE A 94 -6.33 8.13 9.76
CA ILE A 94 -5.24 7.59 10.60
C ILE A 94 -4.01 7.29 9.75
N ILE A 95 -4.18 6.65 8.60
CA ILE A 95 -3.08 6.35 7.68
C ILE A 95 -2.36 7.63 7.26
N LYS A 96 -3.10 8.66 6.87
CA LYS A 96 -2.52 9.92 6.40
C LYS A 96 -1.86 10.71 7.52
N LYS A 97 -2.39 10.63 8.75
CA LYS A 97 -1.83 11.33 9.90
C LYS A 97 -0.55 10.67 10.39
N GLU A 98 -0.53 9.36 10.50
CA GLU A 98 0.55 8.60 11.12
C GLU A 98 1.52 7.99 10.13
N GLY A 99 1.09 7.77 8.88
CA GLY A 99 1.88 7.13 7.86
C GLY A 99 2.89 8.06 7.20
N ILE A 100 3.74 7.46 6.38
CA ILE A 100 4.74 8.17 5.58
C ILE A 100 4.27 8.15 4.13
N ARG A 101 4.07 9.31 3.55
CA ARG A 101 3.72 9.39 2.14
C ARG A 101 4.91 8.98 1.28
N ILE A 102 4.71 8.01 0.41
CA ILE A 102 5.75 7.48 -0.48
C ILE A 102 5.47 7.80 -1.95
N MET A 103 4.30 8.34 -2.20
CA MET A 103 3.93 8.75 -3.55
C MET A 103 2.86 9.83 -3.54
#